data_83be7da3e79502db33bed1f20cb4e2b2
#
_entry.id   83be7da3e79502db33bed1f20cb4e2b2
#
_cell.length_a   1.000
_cell.length_b   1.000
_cell.length_c   1.000
_cell.angle_alpha   90.00
_cell.angle_beta   90.00
_cell.angle_gamma   90.00
#
_symmetry.space_group_name_H-M   'P 1'
#
loop_
_entity.id
_entity.type
_entity.pdbx_description
1 polymer ?
#
loop_
_entity_poly.entity_id
_entity_poly.type
_entity_poly.pdbx_seq_one_letter_code
_entity_poly.pdbx_strand_id
1 'polypeptide(L)'
;MLKVGKNQSLTYGIKNSHPEVTYFQINGTLELNGYNNEFANGCKIYVKKGGKLSLNGDVLLQNRCKIHCANYITIGYYSQLSWETQIFDTDMHYLIDENGNVKNNKKSIVIGDYCWVGNRCTIQKGTKLPDYMVVASNSVVNKDFTNQQYGIIAGVPAKYIKGGQKRLLDFRMERLLDKYFQENPSVIKTNLSEIKTN
;
A
#
# COMPACT_ATOMS: atom_id res chain seq x y z
N MET A 1 10.47 2.32 15.65
CA MET A 1 9.39 2.53 16.64
C MET A 1 8.06 2.16 15.99
N LEU A 2 7.25 1.31 16.62
CA LEU A 2 5.89 1.03 16.16
C LEU A 2 4.96 2.17 16.56
N LYS A 3 4.19 2.71 15.63
CA LYS A 3 3.17 3.74 15.89
C LYS A 3 1.80 3.19 15.52
N VAL A 4 0.86 3.20 16.45
CA VAL A 4 -0.49 2.67 16.27
C VAL A 4 -1.52 3.74 16.61
N GLY A 5 -2.56 3.86 15.78
CA GLY A 5 -3.69 4.75 16.03
C GLY A 5 -3.39 6.24 15.99
N LYS A 6 -2.26 6.64 15.38
CA LYS A 6 -1.91 8.05 15.25
C LYS A 6 -2.90 8.74 14.32
N ASN A 7 -3.47 9.85 14.78
CA ASN A 7 -4.22 10.75 13.91
C ASN A 7 -3.25 11.35 12.91
N GLN A 8 -3.27 10.85 11.69
CA GLN A 8 -2.61 11.54 10.60
C GLN A 8 -3.41 12.82 10.33
N SER A 9 -2.76 13.96 10.43
CA SER A 9 -3.26 15.14 9.76
C SER A 9 -3.14 14.86 8.27
N LEU A 10 -4.22 14.34 7.71
CA LEU A 10 -4.34 14.31 6.27
C LEU A 10 -4.13 15.74 5.78
N THR A 11 -3.43 15.91 4.69
CA THR A 11 -3.26 17.16 3.95
C THR A 11 -4.60 17.86 3.69
N TYR A 12 -5.71 17.17 3.91
CA TYR A 12 -7.09 17.61 3.76
C TYR A 12 -7.78 18.03 5.07
N GLY A 13 -7.05 18.23 6.15
CA GLY A 13 -7.50 19.01 7.32
C GLY A 13 -8.66 18.43 8.15
N ILE A 14 -9.10 17.23 7.94
CA ILE A 14 -10.18 16.63 8.73
C ILE A 14 -9.57 15.98 9.98
N LYS A 15 -9.59 16.69 11.09
CA LYS A 15 -9.40 16.08 12.42
C LYS A 15 -10.59 15.16 12.66
N ASN A 16 -10.37 13.84 12.64
CA ASN A 16 -11.38 12.91 13.14
C ASN A 16 -11.59 13.20 14.63
N SER A 17 -12.75 13.74 14.98
CA SER A 17 -13.16 13.97 16.37
C SER A 17 -13.36 12.66 17.14
N HIS A 18 -13.48 11.53 16.44
CA HIS A 18 -13.64 10.20 17.01
C HIS A 18 -12.64 9.22 16.33
N PRO A 19 -11.49 8.94 16.98
CA PRO A 19 -10.52 7.98 16.46
C PRO A 19 -11.14 6.58 16.42
N GLU A 20 -11.12 5.95 15.26
CA GLU A 20 -11.50 4.55 15.14
C GLU A 20 -10.41 3.64 15.73
N VAL A 21 -10.84 2.59 16.43
CA VAL A 21 -9.91 1.64 17.05
C VAL A 21 -9.17 0.86 15.97
N THR A 22 -7.85 0.86 16.04
CA THR A 22 -7.00 -0.04 15.26
C THR A 22 -6.95 -1.40 15.98
N TYR A 23 -7.27 -2.45 15.26
CA TYR A 23 -7.44 -3.79 15.80
C TYR A 23 -6.40 -4.78 15.24
N PHE A 24 -5.78 -5.54 16.13
CA PHE A 24 -4.86 -6.62 15.79
C PHE A 24 -5.37 -7.95 16.33
N GLN A 25 -5.46 -8.95 15.46
CA GLN A 25 -5.66 -10.35 15.83
C GLN A 25 -4.53 -11.18 15.24
N ILE A 26 -3.52 -11.45 16.04
CA ILE A 26 -2.28 -12.10 15.60
C ILE A 26 -2.23 -13.51 16.18
N ASN A 27 -2.66 -14.50 15.38
CA ASN A 27 -2.58 -15.93 15.70
C ASN A 27 -1.41 -16.63 14.97
N GLY A 28 -0.73 -15.91 14.09
CA GLY A 28 0.48 -16.29 13.37
C GLY A 28 1.67 -15.41 13.75
N THR A 29 2.44 -14.99 12.75
CA THR A 29 3.64 -14.17 12.95
C THR A 29 3.45 -12.77 12.36
N LEU A 30 3.67 -11.74 13.16
CA LEU A 30 3.83 -10.36 12.72
C LEU A 30 5.30 -9.96 12.93
N GLU A 31 6.03 -9.70 11.85
CA GLU A 31 7.40 -9.19 11.88
C GLU A 31 7.40 -7.71 11.53
N LEU A 32 8.01 -6.91 12.39
CA LEU A 32 8.21 -5.47 12.20
C LEU A 32 9.72 -5.24 12.12
N ASN A 33 10.27 -5.37 10.92
CA ASN A 33 11.68 -5.15 10.65
C ASN A 33 11.94 -3.64 10.48
N GLY A 34 13.16 -3.21 10.79
CA GLY A 34 13.55 -1.80 10.66
C GLY A 34 12.83 -0.87 11.64
N TYR A 35 12.63 0.37 11.24
CA TYR A 35 12.11 1.44 12.09
C TYR A 35 10.77 1.98 11.57
N ASN A 36 10.05 2.69 12.44
CA ASN A 36 8.90 3.55 12.12
C ASN A 36 7.74 2.91 11.33
N ASN A 37 7.49 1.59 11.48
CA ASN A 37 6.26 1.03 10.92
C ASN A 37 5.05 1.68 11.60
N GLU A 38 4.11 2.19 10.81
CA GLU A 38 2.97 2.96 11.30
C GLU A 38 1.63 2.37 10.82
N PHE A 39 0.72 2.16 11.77
CA PHE A 39 -0.67 1.79 11.52
C PHE A 39 -1.56 2.95 11.98
N ALA A 40 -2.19 3.62 11.05
CA ALA A 40 -3.09 4.72 11.35
C ALA A 40 -4.43 4.23 11.94
N ASN A 41 -5.35 5.16 12.23
CA ASN A 41 -6.62 4.84 12.87
C ASN A 41 -7.50 3.89 12.05
N GLY A 42 -8.21 2.99 12.75
CA GLY A 42 -9.20 2.10 12.15
C GLY A 42 -8.61 0.96 11.32
N CYS A 43 -7.27 0.76 11.32
CA CYS A 43 -6.67 -0.38 10.67
C CYS A 43 -7.13 -1.69 11.30
N LYS A 44 -7.32 -2.73 10.48
CA LYS A 44 -7.69 -4.08 10.94
C LYS A 44 -6.70 -5.09 10.39
N ILE A 45 -5.91 -5.68 11.29
CA ILE A 45 -4.81 -6.58 10.95
C ILE A 45 -5.11 -7.97 11.52
N TYR A 46 -5.35 -8.91 10.63
CA TYR A 46 -5.61 -10.31 10.98
C TYR A 46 -4.48 -11.18 10.43
N VAL A 47 -3.72 -11.85 11.31
CA VAL A 47 -2.74 -12.85 10.93
C VAL A 47 -3.19 -14.20 11.47
N LYS A 48 -3.59 -15.09 10.57
CA LYS A 48 -4.07 -16.44 10.91
C LYS A 48 -2.94 -17.34 11.40
N LYS A 49 -3.29 -18.41 12.09
CA LYS A 49 -2.32 -19.48 12.45
C LYS A 49 -1.62 -19.98 11.19
N GLY A 50 -0.29 -19.99 11.22
CA GLY A 50 0.56 -20.33 10.09
C GLY A 50 0.77 -19.21 9.06
N GLY A 51 0.07 -18.08 9.21
CA GLY A 51 0.31 -16.86 8.39
C GLY A 51 1.49 -16.07 8.94
N LYS A 52 2.18 -15.36 8.02
CA LYS A 52 3.29 -14.47 8.36
C LYS A 52 3.14 -13.15 7.62
N LEU A 53 2.99 -12.05 8.37
CA LEU A 53 3.00 -10.68 7.87
C LEU A 53 4.33 -10.03 8.23
N SER A 54 5.08 -9.55 7.23
CA SER A 54 6.36 -8.86 7.42
C SER A 54 6.30 -7.44 6.87
N LEU A 55 6.66 -6.45 7.68
CA LEU A 55 6.83 -5.05 7.30
C LEU A 55 8.30 -4.67 7.44
N ASN A 56 8.92 -4.19 6.36
CA ASN A 56 10.38 -4.05 6.26
C ASN A 56 10.93 -2.65 6.63
N GLY A 57 10.19 -1.89 7.41
CA GLY A 57 10.63 -0.59 7.94
C GLY A 57 10.03 0.60 7.21
N ASP A 58 9.74 1.65 7.95
CA ASP A 58 9.12 2.89 7.48
C ASP A 58 7.85 2.66 6.63
N VAL A 59 7.18 1.52 6.85
CA VAL A 59 5.92 1.17 6.19
C VAL A 59 4.78 1.95 6.83
N LEU A 60 3.98 2.60 6.00
CA LEU A 60 2.81 3.34 6.44
C LEU A 60 1.52 2.71 5.92
N LEU A 61 0.68 2.24 6.85
CA LEU A 61 -0.70 1.90 6.57
C LEU A 61 -1.60 3.05 7.03
N GLN A 62 -2.19 3.76 6.09
CA GLN A 62 -3.10 4.86 6.39
C GLN A 62 -4.45 4.36 6.94
N ASN A 63 -5.34 5.30 7.28
CA ASN A 63 -6.58 5.03 7.97
C ASN A 63 -7.41 3.91 7.31
N ARG A 64 -7.98 3.04 8.14
CA ARG A 64 -8.92 1.98 7.75
C ARG A 64 -8.34 0.93 6.79
N CYS A 65 -7.02 0.83 6.67
CA CYS A 65 -6.40 -0.27 5.94
C CYS A 65 -6.75 -1.61 6.59
N LYS A 66 -6.93 -2.65 5.76
CA LYS A 66 -7.25 -4.00 6.21
C LYS A 66 -6.22 -4.98 5.65
N ILE A 67 -5.65 -5.81 6.51
CA ILE A 67 -4.79 -6.92 6.11
C ILE A 67 -5.34 -8.21 6.68
N HIS A 68 -5.54 -9.21 5.81
CA HIS A 68 -5.87 -10.56 6.21
C HIS A 68 -4.79 -11.51 5.65
N CYS A 69 -3.88 -11.92 6.53
CA CYS A 69 -2.75 -12.76 6.20
C CYS A 69 -2.99 -14.19 6.70
N ALA A 70 -3.17 -15.12 5.79
CA ALA A 70 -3.37 -16.55 6.07
C ALA A 70 -2.23 -17.43 5.54
N ASN A 71 -1.28 -16.84 4.79
CA ASN A 71 -0.11 -17.48 4.22
C ASN A 71 1.13 -16.58 4.43
N TYR A 72 1.46 -15.73 3.48
CA TYR A 72 2.61 -14.84 3.57
C TYR A 72 2.35 -13.51 2.85
N ILE A 73 2.48 -12.44 3.59
CA ILE A 73 2.43 -11.07 3.05
C ILE A 73 3.70 -10.35 3.48
N THR A 74 4.44 -9.78 2.53
CA THR A 74 5.53 -8.86 2.83
C THR A 74 5.28 -7.51 2.17
N ILE A 75 5.62 -6.45 2.91
CA ILE A 75 5.55 -5.06 2.45
C ILE A 75 6.94 -4.46 2.64
N GLY A 76 7.52 -4.05 1.52
CA GLY A 76 8.87 -3.54 1.42
C GLY A 76 9.08 -2.20 2.12
N TYR A 77 10.36 -1.85 2.27
CA TYR A 77 10.82 -0.64 2.94
C TYR A 77 10.19 0.63 2.33
N TYR A 78 9.81 1.57 3.19
CA TYR A 78 9.26 2.89 2.84
C TYR A 78 8.01 2.83 1.93
N SER A 79 7.32 1.70 1.89
CA SER A 79 6.08 1.55 1.11
C SER A 79 4.88 2.08 1.87
N GLN A 80 3.97 2.72 1.14
CA GLN A 80 2.82 3.40 1.71
C GLN A 80 1.51 2.91 1.09
N LEU A 81 0.59 2.51 1.96
CA LEU A 81 -0.76 2.11 1.59
C LEU A 81 -1.73 3.19 2.03
N SER A 82 -2.38 3.82 1.07
CA SER A 82 -3.36 4.88 1.34
C SER A 82 -4.63 4.32 1.98
N TRP A 83 -5.45 5.20 2.52
CA TRP A 83 -6.63 4.84 3.31
C TRP A 83 -7.59 3.89 2.61
N GLU A 84 -8.23 3.04 3.40
CA GLU A 84 -9.22 2.04 2.96
C GLU A 84 -8.66 0.96 2.00
N THR A 85 -7.33 0.87 1.85
CA THR A 85 -6.71 -0.23 1.09
C THR A 85 -6.85 -1.54 1.85
N GLN A 86 -7.13 -2.62 1.12
CA GLN A 86 -7.27 -3.95 1.67
C GLN A 86 -6.36 -4.96 0.98
N ILE A 87 -5.78 -5.87 1.76
CA ILE A 87 -4.83 -6.89 1.30
C ILE A 87 -5.26 -8.26 1.81
N PHE A 88 -5.45 -9.24 0.90
CA PHE A 88 -5.85 -10.61 1.23
C PHE A 88 -4.99 -11.61 0.45
N ASP A 89 -4.25 -12.45 1.15
CA ASP A 89 -3.48 -13.54 0.55
C ASP A 89 -4.26 -14.85 0.43
N THR A 90 -5.58 -14.79 0.64
CA THR A 90 -6.51 -15.92 0.61
C THR A 90 -7.87 -15.51 0.06
N ASP A 91 -8.57 -16.44 -0.59
CA ASP A 91 -9.99 -16.26 -0.95
C ASP A 91 -10.94 -16.51 0.24
N MET A 92 -10.40 -16.87 1.43
CA MET A 92 -11.14 -17.26 2.64
C MET A 92 -11.96 -18.53 2.50
N HIS A 93 -12.52 -18.79 1.33
CA HIS A 93 -13.36 -19.95 1.01
C HIS A 93 -12.73 -20.79 -0.10
N TYR A 94 -13.04 -22.07 -0.13
CA TYR A 94 -12.67 -22.94 -1.23
C TYR A 94 -13.76 -22.93 -2.30
N LEU A 95 -13.34 -23.00 -3.54
CA LEU A 95 -14.22 -23.24 -4.68
C LEU A 95 -14.01 -24.66 -5.15
N ILE A 96 -15.09 -25.35 -5.48
CA ILE A 96 -15.12 -26.71 -6.04
C ILE A 96 -15.62 -26.62 -7.48
N ASP A 97 -14.96 -27.29 -8.40
CA ASP A 97 -15.42 -27.38 -9.79
C ASP A 97 -16.43 -28.52 -9.98
N GLU A 98 -16.99 -28.64 -11.18
CA GLU A 98 -17.98 -29.66 -11.55
C GLU A 98 -17.47 -31.11 -11.42
N ASN A 99 -16.15 -31.32 -11.43
CA ASN A 99 -15.50 -32.61 -11.28
C ASN A 99 -15.11 -32.90 -9.79
N GLY A 100 -15.45 -32.01 -8.86
CA GLY A 100 -15.11 -32.14 -7.46
C GLY A 100 -13.70 -31.70 -7.09
N ASN A 101 -12.94 -31.06 -8.00
CA ASN A 101 -11.60 -30.60 -7.71
C ASN A 101 -11.63 -29.29 -6.94
N VAL A 102 -10.74 -29.18 -5.96
CA VAL A 102 -10.57 -28.00 -5.10
C VAL A 102 -9.14 -27.46 -5.25
N LYS A 103 -9.01 -26.16 -5.50
CA LYS A 103 -7.71 -25.51 -5.59
C LYS A 103 -7.32 -24.84 -4.28
N ASN A 104 -6.02 -24.76 -4.02
CA ASN A 104 -5.51 -23.99 -2.89
C ASN A 104 -5.98 -22.53 -2.99
N ASN A 105 -6.63 -22.06 -1.92
CA ASN A 105 -7.19 -20.72 -1.86
C ASN A 105 -6.21 -19.65 -1.37
N LYS A 106 -4.93 -20.01 -1.09
CA LYS A 106 -3.90 -19.10 -0.56
C LYS A 106 -2.77 -18.94 -1.55
N LYS A 107 -2.20 -17.73 -1.66
CA LYS A 107 -1.00 -17.44 -2.42
C LYS A 107 -0.35 -16.17 -1.88
N SER A 108 0.97 -16.19 -1.67
CA SER A 108 1.71 -15.08 -1.08
C SER A 108 1.54 -13.77 -1.84
N ILE A 109 1.65 -12.65 -1.11
CA ILE A 109 1.69 -11.30 -1.65
C ILE A 109 3.05 -10.70 -1.32
N VAL A 110 3.67 -10.08 -2.32
CA VAL A 110 4.93 -9.35 -2.20
C VAL A 110 4.73 -7.94 -2.73
N ILE A 111 4.91 -6.95 -1.86
CA ILE A 111 4.98 -5.53 -2.24
C ILE A 111 6.43 -5.12 -2.06
N GLY A 112 7.08 -4.65 -3.12
CA GLY A 112 8.46 -4.20 -3.12
C GLY A 112 8.68 -2.94 -2.28
N ASP A 113 9.90 -2.43 -2.33
CA ASP A 113 10.28 -1.20 -1.62
C ASP A 113 9.75 0.04 -2.32
N TYR A 114 9.51 1.11 -1.56
CA TYR A 114 9.09 2.43 -2.08
C TYR A 114 7.80 2.40 -2.91
N CYS A 115 6.97 1.38 -2.77
CA CYS A 115 5.70 1.31 -3.47
C CYS A 115 4.68 2.30 -2.88
N TRP A 116 3.85 2.84 -3.76
CA TRP A 116 2.71 3.64 -3.33
C TRP A 116 1.41 3.02 -3.82
N VAL A 117 0.60 2.53 -2.89
CA VAL A 117 -0.73 2.00 -3.17
C VAL A 117 -1.76 3.07 -2.87
N GLY A 118 -2.47 3.50 -3.90
CA GLY A 118 -3.55 4.48 -3.81
C GLY A 118 -4.70 4.00 -2.92
N ASN A 119 -5.58 4.90 -2.55
CA ASN A 119 -6.69 4.59 -1.66
C ASN A 119 -7.73 3.63 -2.29
N ARG A 120 -8.42 2.89 -1.43
CA ARG A 120 -9.48 1.93 -1.80
C ARG A 120 -9.03 0.85 -2.79
N CYS A 121 -7.73 0.54 -2.81
CA CYS A 121 -7.24 -0.57 -3.60
C CYS A 121 -7.50 -1.91 -2.92
N THR A 122 -7.66 -2.95 -3.73
CA THR A 122 -7.70 -4.34 -3.28
C THR A 122 -6.52 -5.09 -3.84
N ILE A 123 -5.61 -5.55 -2.95
CA ILE A 123 -4.46 -6.37 -3.31
C ILE A 123 -4.79 -7.81 -2.96
N GLN A 124 -4.90 -8.65 -3.97
CA GLN A 124 -5.32 -10.04 -3.81
C GLN A 124 -4.14 -11.01 -3.84
N LYS A 125 -4.38 -12.21 -3.40
CA LYS A 125 -3.43 -13.33 -3.39
C LYS A 125 -2.68 -13.47 -4.72
N GLY A 126 -1.38 -13.74 -4.63
CA GLY A 126 -0.50 -13.90 -5.78
C GLY A 126 -0.01 -12.62 -6.41
N THR A 127 -0.38 -11.46 -5.87
CA THR A 127 0.19 -10.18 -6.30
C THR A 127 1.65 -10.10 -5.93
N LYS A 128 2.47 -9.68 -6.90
CA LYS A 128 3.84 -9.23 -6.65
C LYS A 128 4.06 -7.90 -7.36
N LEU A 129 4.52 -6.92 -6.62
CA LEU A 129 4.88 -5.59 -7.11
C LEU A 129 6.39 -5.41 -7.00
N PRO A 130 7.08 -5.02 -8.08
CA PRO A 130 8.48 -4.59 -8.00
C PRO A 130 8.59 -3.27 -7.23
N ASP A 131 9.81 -2.89 -6.87
CA ASP A 131 10.09 -1.64 -6.18
C ASP A 131 9.57 -0.42 -6.96
N TYR A 132 9.23 0.65 -6.24
CA TYR A 132 8.74 1.93 -6.79
C TYR A 132 7.43 1.84 -7.59
N MET A 133 6.71 0.72 -7.53
CA MET A 133 5.43 0.60 -8.23
C MET A 133 4.36 1.53 -7.60
N VAL A 134 3.63 2.20 -8.47
CA VAL A 134 2.46 3.01 -8.10
C VAL A 134 1.20 2.27 -8.51
N VAL A 135 0.31 2.04 -7.56
CA VAL A 135 -1.04 1.50 -7.79
C VAL A 135 -2.03 2.65 -7.73
N ALA A 136 -2.70 2.95 -8.82
CA ALA A 136 -3.71 4.01 -8.83
C ALA A 136 -4.93 3.63 -7.96
N SER A 137 -5.58 4.62 -7.38
CA SER A 137 -6.74 4.45 -6.51
C SER A 137 -7.85 3.59 -7.15
N ASN A 138 -8.63 2.89 -6.32
CA ASN A 138 -9.74 2.02 -6.72
C ASN A 138 -9.34 0.85 -7.65
N SER A 139 -8.09 0.40 -7.60
CA SER A 139 -7.60 -0.70 -8.42
C SER A 139 -7.72 -2.05 -7.70
N VAL A 140 -7.95 -3.12 -8.49
CA VAL A 140 -7.89 -4.51 -8.02
C VAL A 140 -6.67 -5.19 -8.61
N VAL A 141 -5.69 -5.48 -7.77
CA VAL A 141 -4.41 -6.09 -8.16
C VAL A 141 -4.41 -7.57 -7.80
N ASN A 142 -4.27 -8.44 -8.77
CA ASN A 142 -4.42 -9.90 -8.59
C ASN A 142 -3.41 -10.74 -9.35
N LYS A 143 -2.26 -10.15 -9.75
CA LYS A 143 -1.21 -10.85 -10.51
C LYS A 143 0.19 -10.36 -10.21
N ASP A 144 1.16 -11.06 -10.75
CA ASP A 144 2.59 -10.75 -10.69
C ASP A 144 2.95 -9.68 -11.72
N PHE A 145 3.61 -8.60 -11.29
CA PHE A 145 4.12 -7.50 -12.13
C PHE A 145 5.64 -7.41 -12.10
N THR A 146 6.35 -8.41 -11.54
CA THR A 146 7.83 -8.36 -11.43
C THR A 146 8.57 -8.37 -12.75
N ASN A 147 7.91 -8.73 -13.85
CA ASN A 147 8.43 -8.61 -15.20
C ASN A 147 8.32 -7.21 -15.80
N GLN A 148 7.68 -6.28 -15.08
CA GLN A 148 7.59 -4.87 -15.47
C GLN A 148 8.65 -4.05 -14.71
N GLN A 149 9.17 -3.01 -15.36
CA GLN A 149 9.90 -1.97 -14.62
C GLN A 149 8.93 -1.18 -13.73
N TYR A 150 9.47 -0.35 -12.81
CA TYR A 150 8.64 0.54 -12.00
C TYR A 150 7.76 1.45 -12.87
N GLY A 151 6.60 1.79 -12.36
CA GLY A 151 5.64 2.62 -13.09
C GLY A 151 4.26 2.61 -12.44
N ILE A 152 3.25 2.84 -13.23
CA ILE A 152 1.86 2.93 -12.78
C ILE A 152 1.06 1.72 -13.28
N ILE A 153 0.35 1.09 -12.35
CA ILE A 153 -0.71 0.12 -12.63
C ILE A 153 -2.06 0.66 -12.18
N ALA A 154 -3.12 0.34 -12.92
CA ALA A 154 -4.47 0.82 -12.63
C ALA A 154 -5.54 -0.12 -13.16
N GLY A 155 -6.74 -0.04 -12.58
CA GLY A 155 -7.97 -0.66 -13.09
C GLY A 155 -8.45 -1.90 -12.34
N VAL A 156 -9.56 -2.48 -12.82
CA VAL A 156 -10.23 -3.67 -12.26
C VAL A 156 -10.48 -4.67 -13.40
N PRO A 157 -9.65 -5.73 -13.56
CA PRO A 157 -8.36 -5.96 -12.87
C PRO A 157 -7.27 -4.97 -13.31
N ALA A 158 -6.29 -4.72 -12.44
CA ALA A 158 -5.20 -3.79 -12.71
C ALA A 158 -4.34 -4.26 -13.90
N LYS A 159 -3.95 -3.28 -14.72
CA LYS A 159 -3.04 -3.42 -15.86
C LYS A 159 -1.89 -2.43 -15.74
N TYR A 160 -0.77 -2.74 -16.34
CA TYR A 160 0.34 -1.82 -16.46
C TYR A 160 -0.02 -0.69 -17.43
N ILE A 161 0.05 0.55 -16.97
CA ILE A 161 -0.38 1.72 -17.72
C ILE A 161 0.81 2.45 -18.31
N LYS A 162 1.84 2.72 -17.47
CA LYS A 162 2.96 3.55 -17.88
C LYS A 162 4.20 3.27 -17.02
N GLY A 163 5.35 3.12 -17.68
CA GLY A 163 6.63 2.96 -17.04
C GLY A 163 7.36 4.28 -16.75
N GLY A 164 8.44 4.19 -15.96
CA GLY A 164 9.34 5.30 -15.70
C GLY A 164 8.78 6.40 -14.78
N GLN A 165 7.67 6.15 -14.11
CA GLN A 165 7.10 7.08 -13.12
C GLN A 165 7.08 6.45 -11.75
N LYS A 166 7.51 7.21 -10.75
CA LYS A 166 7.50 6.83 -9.34
C LYS A 166 7.05 8.00 -8.48
N ARG A 167 6.62 7.71 -7.27
CA ARG A 167 6.30 8.75 -6.30
C ARG A 167 7.55 9.53 -5.92
N LEU A 168 7.41 10.84 -5.79
CA LEU A 168 8.39 11.69 -5.13
C LEU A 168 8.36 11.38 -3.62
N LEU A 169 9.52 11.07 -3.04
CA LEU A 169 9.62 10.64 -1.64
C LEU A 169 10.13 11.77 -0.71
N ASP A 170 10.44 12.92 -1.28
CA ASP A 170 10.92 14.10 -0.55
C ASP A 170 9.78 15.07 -0.26
N PHE A 171 9.25 15.02 0.97
CA PHE A 171 8.18 15.92 1.41
C PHE A 171 8.56 17.41 1.44
N ARG A 172 9.84 17.73 1.54
CA ARG A 172 10.30 19.12 1.43
C ARG A 172 10.16 19.59 0.00
N MET A 173 10.58 18.77 -0.95
CA MET A 173 10.43 19.03 -2.37
C MET A 173 8.96 19.08 -2.78
N GLU A 174 8.09 18.20 -2.26
CA GLU A 174 6.64 18.28 -2.52
C GLU A 174 6.07 19.66 -2.14
N ARG A 175 6.42 20.19 -0.95
CA ARG A 175 5.96 21.53 -0.52
C ARG A 175 6.50 22.66 -1.42
N LEU A 176 7.73 22.55 -1.88
CA LEU A 176 8.30 23.54 -2.82
C LEU A 176 7.59 23.52 -4.17
N LEU A 177 7.25 22.32 -4.65
CA LEU A 177 6.46 22.13 -5.87
C LEU A 177 5.04 22.69 -5.72
N ASP A 178 4.37 22.44 -4.59
CA ASP A 178 3.04 22.99 -4.32
C ASP A 178 3.07 24.53 -4.40
N LYS A 179 4.06 25.16 -3.76
CA LYS A 179 4.24 26.61 -3.84
C LYS A 179 4.52 27.07 -5.27
N TYR A 180 5.44 26.41 -5.97
CA TYR A 180 5.79 26.74 -7.35
C TYR A 180 4.58 26.71 -8.28
N PHE A 181 3.75 25.66 -8.24
CA PHE A 181 2.57 25.54 -9.08
C PHE A 181 1.43 26.49 -8.66
N GLN A 182 1.34 26.87 -7.38
CA GLN A 182 0.42 27.92 -6.94
C GLN A 182 0.80 29.30 -7.50
N GLU A 183 2.10 29.61 -7.55
CA GLU A 183 2.63 30.87 -8.11
C GLU A 183 2.61 30.88 -9.64
N ASN A 184 2.60 29.71 -10.28
CA ASN A 184 2.65 29.54 -11.75
C ASN A 184 1.51 28.65 -12.26
N PRO A 185 0.24 29.05 -12.15
CA PRO A 185 -0.92 28.19 -12.40
C PRO A 185 -1.07 27.72 -13.87
N SER A 186 -0.44 28.36 -14.82
CA SER A 186 -0.40 27.96 -16.23
C SER A 186 0.63 26.87 -16.53
N VAL A 187 1.56 26.63 -15.62
CA VAL A 187 2.61 25.61 -15.79
C VAL A 187 2.05 24.24 -15.37
N ILE A 188 2.01 23.30 -16.29
CA ILE A 188 1.53 21.93 -16.06
C ILE A 188 2.64 20.91 -15.84
N LYS A 189 3.88 21.29 -16.08
CA LYS A 189 5.07 20.43 -15.95
C LYS A 189 6.32 21.28 -15.73
N THR A 190 7.16 20.85 -14.79
CA THR A 190 8.48 21.46 -14.55
C THR A 190 9.52 20.36 -14.28
N ASN A 191 10.80 20.72 -14.30
CA ASN A 191 11.89 19.85 -13.90
C ASN A 191 12.28 20.16 -12.44
N LEU A 192 12.58 19.13 -11.64
CA LEU A 192 13.02 19.33 -10.25
C LEU A 192 14.24 20.22 -10.12
N SER A 193 15.14 20.22 -11.11
CA SER A 193 16.32 21.11 -11.15
C SER A 193 15.98 22.61 -11.26
N GLU A 194 14.76 22.93 -11.69
CA GLU A 194 14.28 24.33 -11.81
C GLU A 194 13.71 24.86 -10.49
N ILE A 195 13.44 23.96 -9.53
CA ILE A 195 12.88 24.31 -8.22
C ILE A 195 14.02 24.75 -7.30
N LYS A 196 14.09 26.05 -6.99
CA LYS A 196 15.11 26.60 -6.10
C LYS A 196 14.87 26.14 -4.66
N THR A 197 15.82 25.42 -4.12
CA THR A 197 15.90 25.10 -2.69
C THR A 197 16.69 26.20 -1.98
N ASN A 198 16.01 27.28 -1.62
CA ASN A 198 16.61 28.29 -0.74
C ASN A 198 16.65 27.80 0.72
#